data_9458383d2f47c7bca300c3af7c285526
#
_entry.id   9458383d2f47c7bca300c3af7c285526
#
_cell.length_a   1.000
_cell.length_b   1.000
_cell.length_c   1.000
_cell.angle_alpha   90.00
_cell.angle_beta   90.00
_cell.angle_gamma   90.00
#
_symmetry.space_group_name_H-M   'P 1'
#
loop_
_entity.id
_entity.type
_entity.pdbx_description
1 polymer ?
#
loop_
_entity_poly.entity_id
_entity_poly.type
_entity_poly.pdbx_seq_one_letter_code
_entity_poly.pdbx_strand_id
1 'polypeptide(L)'
;MTNEEKREAIFLIIASIPYGKVTTYGNVAEMACLKGYARFVGTTLKNLPNNSQVPWFRVINSQGKISFPQKSDKYLKQKLRLQE
;
A
#
# COMPACT_ATOMS: atom_id res chain seq x y z
N MET A 1 -18.74 -3.12 8.17
CA MET A 1 -17.99 -2.23 7.28
C MET A 1 -18.18 -2.62 5.83
N THR A 2 -18.48 -1.66 4.98
CA THR A 2 -18.52 -1.89 3.55
C THR A 2 -17.10 -1.93 2.98
N ASN A 3 -16.95 -2.42 1.75
CA ASN A 3 -15.63 -2.42 1.11
C ASN A 3 -15.11 -1.00 0.89
N GLU A 4 -15.99 -0.03 0.60
CA GLU A 4 -15.60 1.36 0.47
C GLU A 4 -15.06 1.92 1.79
N GLU A 5 -15.73 1.62 2.90
CA GLU A 5 -15.26 2.06 4.21
C GLU A 5 -13.91 1.44 4.56
N LYS A 6 -13.71 0.17 4.20
CA LYS A 6 -12.41 -0.48 4.39
C LYS A 6 -11.32 0.19 3.58
N ARG A 7 -11.60 0.52 2.31
CA ARG A 7 -10.63 1.21 1.46
C ARG A 7 -10.29 2.60 1.99
N GLU A 8 -11.29 3.34 2.46
CA GLU A 8 -11.04 4.65 3.04
C GLU A 8 -10.16 4.58 4.28
N ALA A 9 -10.41 3.61 5.16
CA ALA A 9 -9.59 3.40 6.34
C ALA A 9 -8.15 3.09 5.95
N ILE A 10 -7.95 2.25 4.94
CA ILE A 10 -6.63 1.90 4.42
C ILE A 10 -5.92 3.14 3.88
N PHE A 11 -6.62 3.96 3.09
CA PHE A 11 -6.03 5.16 2.49
C PHE A 11 -5.61 6.16 3.56
N LEU A 12 -6.41 6.34 4.62
CA LEU A 12 -6.06 7.22 5.71
C LEU A 12 -4.80 6.76 6.43
N ILE A 13 -4.68 5.46 6.67
CA ILE A 13 -3.48 4.89 7.31
C ILE A 13 -2.26 5.12 6.44
N ILE A 14 -2.36 4.84 5.15
CA ILE A 14 -1.24 5.00 4.22
C ILE A 14 -0.83 6.47 4.11
N ALA A 15 -1.80 7.37 4.07
CA ALA A 15 -1.53 8.80 4.00
C ALA A 15 -0.80 9.31 5.25
N SER A 16 -0.92 8.60 6.37
CA SER A 16 -0.24 8.97 7.62
C SER A 16 1.21 8.50 7.69
N ILE A 17 1.67 7.68 6.74
CA ILE A 17 3.06 7.20 6.75
C ILE A 17 3.99 8.35 6.43
N PRO A 18 4.96 8.66 7.32
CA PRO A 18 5.88 9.79 7.09
C PRO A 18 6.78 9.56 5.87
N TYR A 19 7.22 10.66 5.28
CA TYR A 19 8.19 10.62 4.20
C TYR A 19 9.43 9.83 4.64
N GLY A 20 9.92 8.98 3.75
CA GLY A 20 11.11 8.16 4.04
C GLY A 20 10.84 6.91 4.86
N LYS A 21 9.59 6.67 5.24
CA LYS A 21 9.22 5.46 5.99
C LYS A 21 8.41 4.52 5.10
N VAL A 22 8.48 3.23 5.43
CA VAL A 22 7.71 2.19 4.74
C VAL A 22 7.00 1.32 5.78
N THR A 23 5.96 0.62 5.34
CA THR A 23 5.23 -0.31 6.18
C THR A 23 4.81 -1.53 5.36
N THR A 24 4.19 -2.51 5.98
CA THR A 24 3.75 -3.72 5.30
C THR A 24 2.24 -3.73 5.12
N TYR A 25 1.75 -4.56 4.19
CA TYR A 25 0.32 -4.72 3.97
C TYR A 25 -0.39 -5.18 5.25
N GLY A 26 0.22 -6.12 5.98
CA GLY A 26 -0.34 -6.60 7.25
C GLY A 26 -0.43 -5.51 8.30
N ASN A 27 0.61 -4.67 8.39
CA ASN A 27 0.63 -3.56 9.33
C ASN A 27 -0.46 -2.54 9.02
N VAL A 28 -0.63 -2.21 7.73
CA VAL A 28 -1.70 -1.30 7.32
C VAL A 28 -3.07 -1.87 7.72
N ALA A 29 -3.27 -3.16 7.46
CA ALA A 29 -4.53 -3.81 7.81
C ALA A 29 -4.78 -3.74 9.32
N GLU A 30 -3.78 -4.03 10.15
CA GLU A 30 -3.92 -3.97 11.59
C GLU A 30 -4.24 -2.55 12.08
N MET A 31 -3.54 -1.56 11.54
CA MET A 31 -3.77 -0.17 11.94
C MET A 31 -5.14 0.34 11.52
N ALA A 32 -5.70 -0.22 10.45
CA ALA A 32 -7.06 0.10 9.99
C ALA A 32 -8.12 -0.73 10.71
N CYS A 33 -7.76 -1.51 11.73
CA CYS A 33 -8.65 -2.42 12.45
C CYS A 33 -9.22 -3.51 11.54
N LEU A 34 -8.43 -3.94 10.56
CA LEU A 34 -8.81 -4.96 9.58
C LEU A 34 -7.82 -6.14 9.63
N LYS A 35 -7.58 -6.66 10.83
CA LYS A 35 -6.67 -7.78 11.01
C LYS A 35 -7.06 -8.95 10.10
N GLY A 36 -6.08 -9.50 9.40
CA GLY A 36 -6.31 -10.59 8.46
C GLY A 36 -6.64 -10.13 7.04
N TYR A 37 -6.69 -8.82 6.79
CA TYR A 37 -7.06 -8.27 5.49
C TYR A 37 -5.85 -7.76 4.69
N ALA A 38 -4.65 -8.30 4.95
CA ALA A 38 -3.44 -7.86 4.23
C ALA A 38 -3.59 -8.02 2.71
N ARG A 39 -4.21 -9.12 2.27
CA ARG A 39 -4.45 -9.36 0.84
C ARG A 39 -5.40 -8.31 0.26
N PHE A 40 -6.41 -7.94 1.01
CA PHE A 40 -7.34 -6.89 0.59
C PHE A 40 -6.62 -5.55 0.42
N VAL A 41 -5.70 -5.23 1.33
CA VAL A 41 -4.87 -4.02 1.20
C VAL A 41 -4.08 -4.07 -0.10
N GLY A 42 -3.42 -5.18 -0.37
CA GLY A 42 -2.64 -5.34 -1.60
C GLY A 42 -3.49 -5.16 -2.85
N THR A 43 -4.67 -5.78 -2.90
CA THR A 43 -5.59 -5.65 -4.03
C THR A 43 -6.07 -4.21 -4.19
N THR A 44 -6.38 -3.55 -3.09
CA THR A 44 -6.82 -2.15 -3.11
C THR A 44 -5.74 -1.25 -3.74
N LEU A 45 -4.49 -1.43 -3.32
CA LEU A 45 -3.40 -0.61 -3.86
C LEU A 45 -3.09 -0.94 -5.32
N LYS A 46 -3.22 -2.21 -5.69
CA LYS A 46 -3.01 -2.63 -7.08
C LYS A 46 -3.99 -1.96 -8.03
N ASN A 47 -5.20 -1.70 -7.58
CA ASN A 47 -6.27 -1.14 -8.40
C ASN A 47 -6.37 0.38 -8.34
N LEU A 48 -5.40 1.05 -7.69
CA LEU A 48 -5.40 2.52 -7.68
C LEU A 48 -5.15 3.08 -9.07
N PRO A 49 -5.80 4.21 -9.43
CA PRO A 49 -5.50 4.91 -10.67
C PRO A 49 -4.05 5.41 -10.68
N ASN A 50 -3.49 5.55 -11.87
CA ASN A 50 -2.10 6.01 -12.02
C ASN A 50 -1.88 7.42 -11.47
N ASN A 51 -2.93 8.24 -11.43
CA ASN A 51 -2.85 9.61 -10.94
C ASN A 51 -3.25 9.75 -9.47
N SER A 52 -3.37 8.63 -8.75
CA SER A 52 -3.72 8.65 -7.34
C SER A 52 -2.62 9.34 -6.53
N GLN A 53 -3.02 10.16 -5.56
CA GLN A 53 -2.08 10.83 -4.65
C GLN A 53 -1.81 10.02 -3.39
N VAL A 54 -2.44 8.87 -3.23
CA VAL A 54 -2.17 7.96 -2.12
C VAL A 54 -0.73 7.45 -2.24
N PRO A 55 0.11 7.58 -1.18
CA PRO A 55 1.51 7.14 -1.27
C PRO A 55 1.63 5.62 -1.13
N TRP A 56 1.04 4.90 -2.07
CA TRP A 56 0.98 3.43 -2.07
C TRP A 56 2.37 2.79 -2.11
N PHE A 57 3.35 3.49 -2.66
CA PHE A 57 4.71 2.98 -2.81
C PHE A 57 5.44 2.80 -1.48
N ARG A 58 4.88 3.31 -0.39
CA ARG A 58 5.45 3.13 0.95
C ARG A 58 4.99 1.83 1.61
N VAL A 59 4.18 1.03 0.91
CA VAL A 59 3.69 -0.25 1.43
C VAL A 59 4.35 -1.38 0.67
N ILE A 60 5.03 -2.26 1.40
CA ILE A 60 5.76 -3.39 0.84
C ILE A 60 5.26 -4.68 1.48
N ASN A 61 5.74 -5.83 0.99
CA ASN A 61 5.32 -7.11 1.58
C ASN A 61 6.08 -7.38 2.88
N SER A 62 5.66 -8.43 3.60
CA SER A 62 6.24 -8.76 4.90
C SER A 62 7.71 -9.16 4.84
N GLN A 63 8.23 -9.45 3.65
CA GLN A 63 9.63 -9.78 3.45
C GLN A 63 10.49 -8.55 3.14
N GLY A 64 9.89 -7.36 3.18
CA GLY A 64 10.61 -6.13 2.90
C GLY A 64 10.82 -5.86 1.42
N LYS A 65 10.05 -6.50 0.56
CA LYS A 65 10.22 -6.39 -0.89
C LYS A 65 8.98 -5.81 -1.55
N ILE A 66 9.17 -5.25 -2.75
CA ILE A 66 8.08 -4.79 -3.60
C ILE A 66 7.32 -6.02 -4.11
N SER A 67 6.00 -6.02 -3.94
CA SER A 67 5.18 -7.18 -4.28
C SER A 67 4.72 -7.23 -5.74
N PHE A 68 4.91 -6.14 -6.49
CA PHE A 68 4.53 -6.12 -7.90
C PHE A 68 5.53 -6.90 -8.76
N PRO A 69 5.09 -7.47 -9.91
CA PRO A 69 6.02 -8.15 -10.80
C PRO A 69 7.15 -7.22 -11.26
N GLN A 70 8.37 -7.74 -11.34
CA GLN A 70 9.56 -6.93 -11.61
C GLN A 70 9.51 -6.15 -12.92
N LYS A 71 8.74 -6.61 -13.89
CA LYS A 71 8.64 -5.95 -15.20
C LYS A 71 7.43 -5.01 -15.30
N SER A 72 6.64 -4.88 -14.24
CA SER A 72 5.47 -4.03 -14.28
C SER A 72 5.83 -2.56 -14.08
N ASP A 73 5.01 -1.67 -14.61
CA ASP A 73 5.18 -0.23 -14.44
C ASP A 73 5.11 0.15 -12.96
N LYS A 74 4.23 -0.49 -12.20
CA LYS A 74 4.09 -0.21 -10.77
C LYS A 74 5.33 -0.60 -9.99
N TYR A 75 5.98 -1.70 -10.35
CA TYR A 75 7.24 -2.09 -9.71
C TYR A 75 8.31 -1.01 -9.94
N LEU A 76 8.47 -0.57 -11.18
CA LEU A 76 9.46 0.45 -11.51
C LEU A 76 9.17 1.77 -10.81
N LYS A 77 7.92 2.19 -10.79
CA LYS A 77 7.51 3.41 -10.09
C LYS A 77 7.79 3.32 -8.60
N GLN A 78 7.44 2.20 -7.98
CA GLN A 78 7.66 2.02 -6.55
C GLN A 78 9.15 2.00 -6.23
N LYS A 79 9.95 1.30 -7.04
CA LYS A 79 11.39 1.23 -6.85
C LYS A 79 12.03 2.63 -6.91
N LEU A 80 11.64 3.43 -7.90
CA LEU A 80 12.16 4.78 -8.03
C LEU A 80 11.75 5.66 -6.85
N ARG A 81 10.50 5.56 -6.41
CA ARG A 81 10.03 6.36 -5.28
C ARG A 81 10.72 5.99 -3.97
N LEU A 82 11.00 4.70 -3.78
CA LEU A 82 11.69 4.26 -2.57
C LEU A 82 13.15 4.66 -2.54
N GLN A 83 13.74 4.98 -3.69
CA GLN A 83 15.12 5.44 -3.79
C GLN A 83 15.25 6.95 -3.56
N GLU A 84 14.13 7.66 -3.53
CA GLU A 84 14.12 9.08 -3.23
C GLU A 84 14.30 9.28 -1.72
#